data_22a8d28b3283a613891b6f3c4f1725ba
#
_entry.id   22a8d28b3283a613891b6f3c4f1725ba
#
_cell.length_a   1.000
_cell.length_b   1.000
_cell.length_c   1.000
_cell.angle_alpha   90.00
_cell.angle_beta   90.00
_cell.angle_gamma   90.00
#
_symmetry.space_group_name_H-M   'P 1'
#
loop_
_entity.id
_entity.type
_entity.pdbx_description
1 polymer ?
#
loop_
_entity_poly.entity_id
_entity_poly.type
_entity_poly.pdbx_seq_one_letter_code
_entity_poly.pdbx_strand_id
1 'polypeptide(L)'
;KPSSAASDVYKRQDVGGVGGHLSSFASICTIYEVGMNHFFRGQTKDFSGDLIYFQGHSSEGNYARAFLEGRLTEENLTNFRQEVHGKGISSYPHPWLMPTFWQFATVSLGLGALQAIYQARFLKYLENRKLIPQNDRHVYLYCGDGEMDEPESTGAISLAGREKLDNLIWVVNCNLQRLDGPVR
;
A
#
# COMPACT_ATOMS: atom_id res chain seq x y z
N LYS A 1 5.17 19.56 -2.78
CA LYS A 1 5.87 18.35 -3.25
C LYS A 1 5.69 17.25 -2.21
N PRO A 2 5.20 16.04 -2.56
CA PRO A 2 4.94 14.97 -1.59
C PRO A 2 6.15 14.61 -0.73
N SER A 3 7.35 14.62 -1.32
CA SER A 3 8.60 14.31 -0.63
C SER A 3 8.94 15.32 0.49
N SER A 4 8.55 16.59 0.36
CA SER A 4 8.80 17.58 1.41
C SER A 4 7.88 17.38 2.61
N ALA A 5 6.59 17.07 2.38
CA ALA A 5 5.65 16.79 3.46
C ALA A 5 6.05 15.53 4.25
N ALA A 6 6.47 14.44 3.58
CA ALA A 6 6.98 13.26 4.26
C ALA A 6 8.25 13.56 5.08
N SER A 7 9.15 14.40 4.55
CA SER A 7 10.34 14.86 5.27
C SER A 7 9.98 15.73 6.49
N ASP A 8 8.94 16.55 6.41
CA ASP A 8 8.51 17.40 7.52
C ASP A 8 7.84 16.57 8.63
N VAL A 9 7.07 15.55 8.28
CA VAL A 9 6.55 14.55 9.25
C VAL A 9 7.71 13.90 9.99
N TYR A 10 8.75 13.48 9.28
CA TYR A 10 9.92 12.86 9.89
C TYR A 10 10.72 13.79 10.81
N LYS A 11 10.92 15.05 10.40
CA LYS A 11 11.70 16.03 11.16
C LYS A 11 11.02 16.54 12.44
N ARG A 12 9.68 16.48 12.48
CA ARG A 12 8.90 16.91 13.65
C ARG A 12 8.79 15.87 14.75
N GLN A 13 9.39 14.70 14.55
CA GLN A 13 9.42 13.65 15.56
C GLN A 13 10.58 13.88 16.55
N ASP A 14 10.36 14.71 17.55
CA ASP A 14 11.30 14.91 18.66
C ASP A 14 11.48 13.67 19.56
N VAL A 15 10.79 12.60 19.26
CA VAL A 15 10.86 11.32 19.99
C VAL A 15 11.81 10.40 19.25
N GLY A 16 13.00 10.20 19.77
CA GLY A 16 13.99 9.29 19.19
C GLY A 16 13.43 7.89 18.94
N GLY A 17 13.77 7.30 17.79
CA GLY A 17 13.41 5.93 17.44
C GLY A 17 12.11 5.75 16.66
N VAL A 18 11.39 6.82 16.34
CA VAL A 18 10.17 6.77 15.53
C VAL A 18 10.50 7.00 14.05
N GLY A 19 11.51 6.30 13.54
CA GLY A 19 11.93 6.42 12.14
C GLY A 19 10.83 6.01 11.14
N GLY A 20 10.90 6.56 9.94
CA GLY A 20 10.14 6.14 8.79
C GLY A 20 11.07 5.60 7.70
N HIS A 21 10.52 4.96 6.69
CA HIS A 21 11.27 4.48 5.54
C HIS A 21 11.25 5.53 4.41
N LEU A 22 11.78 6.73 4.68
CA LEU A 22 11.82 7.82 3.70
C LEU A 22 12.51 7.44 2.40
N SER A 23 13.56 6.64 2.47
CA SER A 23 14.26 6.15 1.29
C SER A 23 13.37 5.22 0.45
N SER A 24 12.59 4.36 1.10
CA SER A 24 11.61 3.51 0.42
C SER A 24 10.55 4.35 -0.26
N PHE A 25 10.00 5.35 0.43
CA PHE A 25 9.04 6.25 -0.20
C PHE A 25 9.68 7.07 -1.33
N ALA A 26 10.89 7.60 -1.17
CA ALA A 26 11.57 8.38 -2.20
C ALA A 26 11.73 7.57 -3.51
N SER A 27 11.99 6.26 -3.42
CA SER A 27 12.11 5.39 -4.60
C SER A 27 10.77 5.09 -5.28
N ILE A 28 9.65 5.08 -4.56
CA ILE A 28 8.33 4.73 -5.08
C ILE A 28 7.40 5.93 -5.31
N CYS A 29 7.77 7.12 -4.86
CA CYS A 29 6.86 8.29 -4.86
C CYS A 29 6.31 8.62 -6.25
N THR A 30 7.12 8.57 -7.30
CA THR A 30 6.66 8.82 -8.67
C THR A 30 5.65 7.75 -9.12
N ILE A 31 5.89 6.50 -8.76
CA ILE A 31 4.99 5.39 -9.11
C ILE A 31 3.63 5.59 -8.42
N TYR A 32 3.62 5.97 -7.15
CA TYR A 32 2.38 6.27 -6.43
C TYR A 32 1.65 7.49 -7.00
N GLU A 33 2.37 8.58 -7.29
CA GLU A 33 1.75 9.79 -7.86
C GLU A 33 1.13 9.51 -9.24
N VAL A 34 1.82 8.78 -10.08
CA VAL A 34 1.28 8.36 -11.39
C VAL A 34 0.09 7.43 -11.20
N GLY A 35 0.18 6.47 -10.28
CA GLY A 35 -0.92 5.57 -9.94
C GLY A 35 -2.18 6.32 -9.51
N MET A 36 -2.04 7.22 -8.54
CA MET A 36 -3.14 8.00 -7.98
C MET A 36 -3.76 8.98 -8.98
N ASN A 37 -2.97 9.54 -9.89
CA ASN A 37 -3.46 10.55 -10.81
C ASN A 37 -4.00 10.00 -12.14
N HIS A 38 -3.58 8.77 -12.54
CA HIS A 38 -3.85 8.28 -13.87
C HIS A 38 -4.42 6.85 -13.95
N PHE A 39 -4.21 6.04 -12.94
CA PHE A 39 -4.56 4.61 -13.01
C PHE A 39 -5.58 4.15 -11.99
N PHE A 40 -5.49 4.60 -10.75
CA PHE A 40 -6.41 4.14 -9.71
C PHE A 40 -7.78 4.77 -9.87
N ARG A 41 -8.79 3.94 -9.94
CA ARG A 41 -10.17 4.38 -10.09
C ARG A 41 -10.85 4.30 -8.73
N GLY A 42 -11.28 5.45 -8.23
CA GLY A 42 -12.04 5.55 -6.99
C GLY A 42 -13.45 4.96 -7.13
N GLN A 43 -14.10 4.77 -5.99
CA GLN A 43 -15.49 4.33 -5.97
C GLN A 43 -16.41 5.42 -6.56
N THR A 44 -17.35 4.99 -7.40
CA THR A 44 -18.43 5.80 -7.93
C THR A 44 -19.78 5.14 -7.65
N LYS A 45 -20.87 5.72 -8.12
CA LYS A 45 -22.21 5.12 -7.99
C LYS A 45 -22.31 3.74 -8.65
N ASP A 46 -21.62 3.57 -9.77
CA ASP A 46 -21.73 2.37 -10.61
C ASP A 46 -20.46 1.50 -10.60
N PHE A 47 -19.42 1.92 -9.90
CA PHE A 47 -18.14 1.22 -9.84
C PHE A 47 -17.60 1.18 -8.39
N SER A 48 -17.29 0.00 -7.89
CA SER A 48 -16.86 -0.20 -6.49
C SER A 48 -15.44 0.26 -6.17
N GLY A 49 -14.71 0.80 -7.15
CA GLY A 49 -13.32 1.24 -7.01
C GLY A 49 -12.31 0.10 -7.09
N ASP A 50 -11.11 0.42 -7.54
CA ASP A 50 -9.98 -0.51 -7.53
C ASP A 50 -9.52 -0.78 -6.09
N LEU A 51 -8.82 -1.87 -5.90
CA LEU A 51 -8.26 -2.28 -4.62
C LEU A 51 -6.74 -2.13 -4.65
N ILE A 52 -6.16 -1.49 -3.62
CA ILE A 52 -4.74 -1.15 -3.66
C ILE A 52 -4.05 -1.61 -2.38
N TYR A 53 -3.11 -2.52 -2.54
CA TYR A 53 -2.19 -2.96 -1.52
C TYR A 53 -0.93 -2.10 -1.60
N PHE A 54 -0.91 -1.00 -0.87
CA PHE A 54 0.27 -0.14 -0.79
C PHE A 54 1.40 -0.82 -0.04
N GLN A 55 2.64 -0.61 -0.45
CA GLN A 55 3.80 -1.08 0.29
C GLN A 55 3.83 -0.46 1.69
N GLY A 56 3.76 -1.28 2.73
CA GLY A 56 3.66 -0.82 4.11
C GLY A 56 4.80 0.10 4.54
N HIS A 57 6.02 -0.16 4.06
CA HIS A 57 7.21 0.61 4.35
C HIS A 57 7.21 2.04 3.74
N SER A 58 6.26 2.35 2.88
CA SER A 58 6.11 3.66 2.22
C SER A 58 4.80 4.36 2.60
N SER A 59 4.18 3.98 3.71
CA SER A 59 2.89 4.51 4.17
C SER A 59 2.94 6.00 4.52
N GLU A 60 4.08 6.51 4.98
CA GLU A 60 4.30 7.93 5.29
C GLU A 60 4.03 8.84 4.10
N GLY A 61 4.35 8.39 2.89
CA GLY A 61 4.06 9.14 1.67
C GLY A 61 2.56 9.27 1.39
N ASN A 62 1.80 8.21 1.66
CA ASN A 62 0.34 8.26 1.54
C ASN A 62 -0.27 9.23 2.55
N TYR A 63 0.24 9.29 3.77
CA TYR A 63 -0.19 10.27 4.77
C TYR A 63 0.15 11.70 4.37
N ALA A 64 1.37 11.92 3.86
CA ALA A 64 1.79 13.22 3.37
C ALA A 64 0.87 13.72 2.24
N ARG A 65 0.55 12.86 1.28
CA ARG A 65 -0.38 13.19 0.20
C ARG A 65 -1.79 13.47 0.74
N ALA A 66 -2.31 12.62 1.62
CA ALA A 66 -3.63 12.81 2.22
C ALA A 66 -3.74 14.12 3.02
N PHE A 67 -2.66 14.54 3.66
CA PHE A 67 -2.59 15.85 4.30
C PHE A 67 -2.70 16.99 3.28
N LEU A 68 -1.96 16.90 2.17
CA LEU A 68 -2.03 17.91 1.10
C LEU A 68 -3.41 17.97 0.43
N GLU A 69 -4.14 16.84 0.43
CA GLU A 69 -5.52 16.73 -0.04
C GLU A 69 -6.56 17.22 1.00
N GLY A 70 -6.14 17.62 2.19
CA GLY A 70 -7.02 18.06 3.28
C GLY A 70 -7.76 16.91 3.99
N ARG A 71 -7.36 15.66 3.78
CA ARG A 71 -7.96 14.48 4.42
C ARG A 71 -7.39 14.18 5.81
N LEU A 72 -6.21 14.67 6.10
CA LEU A 72 -5.54 14.57 7.39
C LEU A 72 -5.19 15.96 7.91
N THR A 73 -5.14 16.11 9.22
CA THR A 73 -4.77 17.35 9.92
C THR A 73 -3.30 17.36 10.32
N GLU A 74 -2.77 18.53 10.67
CA GLU A 74 -1.44 18.66 11.25
C GLU A 74 -1.31 17.86 12.56
N GLU A 75 -2.37 17.82 13.37
CA GLU A 75 -2.40 17.03 14.60
C GLU A 75 -2.26 15.52 14.30
N ASN A 76 -2.90 15.01 13.24
CA ASN A 76 -2.72 13.63 12.82
C ASN A 76 -1.27 13.34 12.49
N LEU A 77 -0.61 14.21 11.71
CA LEU A 77 0.79 14.03 11.33
C LEU A 77 1.76 14.16 12.52
N THR A 78 1.49 15.09 13.43
CA THR A 78 2.30 15.28 14.65
C THR A 78 2.28 14.03 15.51
N ASN A 79 1.14 13.33 15.55
CA ASN A 79 0.97 12.10 16.31
C ASN A 79 1.21 10.83 15.48
N PHE A 80 1.94 10.91 14.37
CA PHE A 80 2.31 9.73 13.57
C PHE A 80 3.07 8.71 14.44
N ARG A 81 2.72 7.44 14.34
CA ARG A 81 3.27 6.34 15.14
C ARG A 81 3.00 6.44 16.65
N GLN A 82 1.98 7.18 17.04
CA GLN A 82 1.55 7.30 18.44
C GLN A 82 0.14 6.75 18.65
N GLU A 83 -0.24 5.76 17.86
CA GLU A 83 -1.54 5.12 17.89
C GLU A 83 -1.90 4.50 19.25
N VAL A 84 -0.91 4.09 20.04
CA VAL A 84 -1.11 3.55 21.40
C VAL A 84 -1.79 4.57 22.31
N HIS A 85 -1.61 5.84 22.07
CA HIS A 85 -2.24 6.93 22.83
C HIS A 85 -3.61 7.34 22.27
N GLY A 86 -4.09 6.66 21.22
CA GLY A 86 -5.42 6.90 20.64
C GLY A 86 -5.60 8.20 19.87
N LYS A 87 -4.52 8.94 19.61
CA LYS A 87 -4.55 10.25 18.93
C LYS A 87 -3.84 10.29 17.59
N GLY A 88 -3.07 9.29 17.26
CA GLY A 88 -2.19 9.29 16.10
C GLY A 88 -2.73 8.51 14.91
N ILE A 89 -2.04 8.65 13.80
CA ILE A 89 -2.21 7.77 12.64
C ILE A 89 -1.28 6.58 12.77
N SER A 90 -1.70 5.44 12.22
CA SER A 90 -0.98 4.17 12.39
C SER A 90 0.40 4.18 11.75
N SER A 91 1.35 3.46 12.36
CA SER A 91 2.73 3.30 11.85
C SER A 91 2.77 2.71 10.44
N TYR A 92 1.84 1.83 10.14
CA TYR A 92 1.71 1.11 8.87
C TYR A 92 0.24 1.00 8.45
N PRO A 93 -0.06 0.59 7.24
CA PRO A 93 -1.44 0.33 6.82
C PRO A 93 -2.14 -0.60 7.81
N HIS A 94 -3.14 -0.06 8.51
CA HIS A 94 -3.84 -0.78 9.58
C HIS A 94 -5.35 -0.49 9.54
N PRO A 95 -6.13 -1.36 8.87
CA PRO A 95 -7.57 -1.12 8.67
C PRO A 95 -8.38 -1.02 9.97
N TRP A 96 -7.95 -1.65 11.05
CA TRP A 96 -8.65 -1.57 12.33
C TRP A 96 -8.45 -0.23 13.05
N LEU A 97 -7.26 0.34 12.93
CA LEU A 97 -6.95 1.65 13.53
C LEU A 97 -7.43 2.81 12.67
N MET A 98 -7.42 2.61 11.35
CA MET A 98 -7.84 3.63 10.37
C MET A 98 -8.78 3.03 9.31
N PRO A 99 -10.00 2.62 9.69
CA PRO A 99 -10.91 1.86 8.82
C PRO A 99 -11.43 2.65 7.61
N THR A 100 -11.43 3.97 7.67
CA THR A 100 -11.82 4.85 6.56
C THR A 100 -10.67 5.26 5.68
N PHE A 101 -9.44 4.87 6.02
CA PHE A 101 -8.23 5.25 5.31
C PHE A 101 -7.57 4.04 4.64
N TRP A 102 -7.35 2.96 5.37
CA TRP A 102 -6.68 1.76 4.87
C TRP A 102 -7.66 0.63 4.58
N GLN A 103 -7.53 0.03 3.39
CA GLN A 103 -8.31 -1.15 3.03
C GLN A 103 -7.61 -2.45 3.49
N PHE A 104 -6.29 -2.48 3.45
CA PHE A 104 -5.49 -3.69 3.68
C PHE A 104 -4.30 -3.43 4.58
N ALA A 105 -3.90 -4.44 5.35
CA ALA A 105 -2.66 -4.44 6.11
C ALA A 105 -1.54 -5.04 5.24
N THR A 106 -0.42 -4.34 5.08
CA THR A 106 0.61 -4.69 4.08
C THR A 106 2.05 -4.62 4.56
N VAL A 107 2.30 -4.58 5.86
CA VAL A 107 3.65 -4.40 6.37
C VAL A 107 4.48 -5.68 6.40
N SER A 108 3.85 -6.84 6.58
CA SER A 108 4.56 -8.12 6.64
C SER A 108 5.00 -8.54 5.24
N LEU A 109 6.32 -8.71 5.06
CA LEU A 109 6.93 -9.07 3.79
C LEU A 109 6.36 -10.39 3.25
N GLY A 110 6.01 -10.41 1.97
CA GLY A 110 5.39 -11.54 1.28
C GLY A 110 3.90 -11.72 1.52
N LEU A 111 3.37 -11.36 2.69
CA LEU A 111 1.95 -11.55 3.01
C LEU A 111 1.03 -10.63 2.20
N GLY A 112 1.48 -9.42 1.87
CA GLY A 112 0.75 -8.52 0.97
C GLY A 112 0.52 -9.14 -0.40
N ALA A 113 1.52 -9.84 -0.92
CA ALA A 113 1.47 -10.59 -2.17
C ALA A 113 0.41 -11.68 -2.14
N LEU A 114 0.44 -12.55 -1.11
CA LEU A 114 -0.57 -13.59 -0.92
C LEU A 114 -1.98 -13.02 -0.82
N GLN A 115 -2.17 -12.00 0.00
CA GLN A 115 -3.48 -11.38 0.19
C GLN A 115 -4.04 -10.80 -1.11
N ALA A 116 -3.20 -10.09 -1.89
CA ALA A 116 -3.61 -9.50 -3.17
C ALA A 116 -4.05 -10.57 -4.17
N ILE A 117 -3.34 -11.69 -4.25
CA ILE A 117 -3.72 -12.81 -5.12
C ILE A 117 -5.03 -13.43 -4.70
N TYR A 118 -5.21 -13.71 -3.41
CA TYR A 118 -6.48 -14.25 -2.92
C TYR A 118 -7.62 -13.25 -3.10
N GLN A 119 -7.37 -11.96 -2.96
CA GLN A 119 -8.37 -10.93 -3.23
C GLN A 119 -8.77 -10.90 -4.71
N ALA A 120 -7.81 -10.92 -5.62
CA ALA A 120 -8.08 -10.96 -7.06
C ALA A 120 -8.85 -12.24 -7.45
N ARG A 121 -8.44 -13.38 -6.90
CA ARG A 121 -9.11 -14.66 -7.08
C ARG A 121 -10.55 -14.63 -6.54
N PHE A 122 -10.75 -14.05 -5.36
CA PHE A 122 -12.05 -13.95 -4.73
C PHE A 122 -13.01 -13.07 -5.55
N LEU A 123 -12.54 -11.98 -6.12
CA LEU A 123 -13.35 -11.16 -7.05
C LEU A 123 -13.80 -11.98 -8.26
N LYS A 124 -12.90 -12.71 -8.91
CA LYS A 124 -13.25 -13.62 -10.01
C LYS A 124 -14.25 -14.71 -9.59
N TYR A 125 -14.09 -15.25 -8.40
CA TYR A 125 -15.05 -16.20 -7.83
C TYR A 125 -16.45 -15.58 -7.69
N LEU A 126 -16.54 -14.39 -7.12
CA LEU A 126 -17.83 -13.70 -6.94
C LEU A 126 -18.53 -13.40 -8.28
N GLU A 127 -17.76 -12.95 -9.27
CA GLU A 127 -18.26 -12.71 -10.64
C GLU A 127 -18.73 -14.00 -11.28
N ASN A 128 -17.94 -15.06 -11.25
CA ASN A 128 -18.29 -16.36 -11.83
C ASN A 128 -19.53 -16.97 -11.16
N ARG A 129 -19.73 -16.73 -9.88
CA ARG A 129 -20.91 -17.14 -9.13
C ARG A 129 -22.09 -16.18 -9.34
N LYS A 130 -21.93 -15.11 -10.08
CA LYS A 130 -22.94 -14.04 -10.29
C LYS A 130 -23.43 -13.41 -8.97
N LEU A 131 -22.58 -13.38 -7.95
CA LEU A 131 -22.85 -12.73 -6.67
C LEU A 131 -22.59 -11.21 -6.75
N ILE A 132 -21.74 -10.79 -7.66
CA ILE A 132 -21.53 -9.41 -8.07
C ILE A 132 -21.61 -9.33 -9.60
N PRO A 133 -21.94 -8.15 -10.16
CA PRO A 133 -21.84 -7.93 -11.61
C PRO A 133 -20.40 -8.12 -12.09
N GLN A 134 -20.26 -8.65 -13.31
CA GLN A 134 -18.95 -8.65 -13.97
C GLN A 134 -18.47 -7.21 -14.15
N ASN A 135 -17.23 -6.94 -13.79
CA ASN A 135 -16.62 -5.61 -13.86
C ASN A 135 -15.13 -5.73 -14.19
N ASP A 136 -14.52 -4.60 -14.51
CA ASP A 136 -13.10 -4.48 -14.83
C ASP A 136 -12.26 -4.00 -13.63
N ARG A 137 -12.69 -4.29 -12.42
CA ARG A 137 -12.02 -3.90 -11.18
C ARG A 137 -10.65 -4.55 -11.05
N HIS A 138 -9.63 -3.75 -10.78
CA HIS A 138 -8.27 -4.22 -10.58
C HIS A 138 -7.89 -4.30 -9.11
N VAL A 139 -6.99 -5.23 -8.83
CA VAL A 139 -6.25 -5.33 -7.57
C VAL A 139 -4.81 -4.94 -7.87
N TYR A 140 -4.35 -3.82 -7.33
CA TYR A 140 -2.96 -3.38 -7.42
C TYR A 140 -2.20 -3.83 -6.19
N LEU A 141 -1.05 -4.45 -6.39
CA LEU A 141 -0.10 -4.79 -5.35
C LEU A 141 1.18 -4.02 -5.55
N TYR A 142 1.60 -3.27 -4.54
CA TYR A 142 2.90 -2.61 -4.47
C TYR A 142 3.78 -3.30 -3.44
N CYS A 143 4.93 -3.78 -3.85
CA CYS A 143 5.91 -4.41 -2.97
C CYS A 143 7.33 -3.96 -3.33
N GLY A 144 8.27 -4.10 -2.39
CA GLY A 144 9.68 -3.94 -2.66
C GLY A 144 10.28 -5.16 -3.36
N ASP A 145 11.40 -4.98 -4.05
CA ASP A 145 12.14 -6.08 -4.67
C ASP A 145 12.69 -7.07 -3.62
N GLY A 146 13.06 -6.58 -2.42
CA GLY A 146 13.42 -7.45 -1.30
C GLY A 146 12.27 -8.36 -0.82
N GLU A 147 11.02 -7.95 -1.02
CA GLU A 147 9.86 -8.81 -0.73
C GLU A 147 9.71 -9.97 -1.71
N MET A 148 10.36 -9.88 -2.87
CA MET A 148 10.34 -10.96 -3.86
C MET A 148 11.25 -12.13 -3.48
N ASP A 149 12.15 -11.94 -2.52
CA ASP A 149 12.96 -13.02 -1.94
C ASP A 149 12.15 -13.92 -0.99
N GLU A 150 10.97 -13.47 -0.56
CA GLU A 150 10.10 -14.26 0.32
C GLU A 150 9.43 -15.41 -0.43
N PRO A 151 9.43 -16.63 0.15
CA PRO A 151 8.79 -17.79 -0.47
C PRO A 151 7.31 -17.56 -0.80
N GLU A 152 6.62 -16.80 0.01
CA GLU A 152 5.23 -16.41 -0.17
C GLU A 152 5.02 -15.62 -1.47
N SER A 153 5.91 -14.67 -1.76
CA SER A 153 5.85 -13.87 -2.98
C SER A 153 6.09 -14.71 -4.22
N THR A 154 7.16 -15.51 -4.23
CA THR A 154 7.52 -16.34 -5.40
C THR A 154 6.50 -17.46 -5.65
N GLY A 155 6.00 -18.09 -4.59
CA GLY A 155 4.93 -19.08 -4.69
C GLY A 155 3.62 -18.46 -5.19
N ALA A 156 3.32 -17.25 -4.76
CA ALA A 156 2.13 -16.51 -5.12
C ALA A 156 2.07 -16.16 -6.62
N ILE A 157 3.18 -15.76 -7.23
CA ILE A 157 3.26 -15.48 -8.68
C ILE A 157 2.84 -16.71 -9.49
N SER A 158 3.38 -17.86 -9.14
CA SER A 158 3.06 -19.12 -9.83
C SER A 158 1.56 -19.44 -9.74
N LEU A 159 0.93 -19.18 -8.60
CA LEU A 159 -0.51 -19.35 -8.41
C LEU A 159 -1.30 -18.38 -9.29
N ALA A 160 -0.95 -17.10 -9.30
CA ALA A 160 -1.62 -16.07 -10.09
C ALA A 160 -1.56 -16.39 -11.59
N GLY A 161 -0.40 -16.81 -12.09
CA GLY A 161 -0.22 -17.23 -13.48
C GLY A 161 -1.05 -18.45 -13.85
N ARG A 162 -1.06 -19.47 -13.00
CA ARG A 162 -1.84 -20.70 -13.21
C ARG A 162 -3.36 -20.42 -13.26
N GLU A 163 -3.83 -19.52 -12.41
CA GLU A 163 -5.26 -19.15 -12.34
C GLU A 163 -5.65 -18.04 -13.29
N LYS A 164 -4.69 -17.52 -14.06
CA LYS A 164 -4.91 -16.46 -15.07
C LYS A 164 -5.63 -15.25 -14.48
N LEU A 165 -5.11 -14.73 -13.38
CA LEU A 165 -5.67 -13.57 -12.67
C LEU A 165 -5.30 -12.27 -13.43
N ASP A 166 -6.03 -11.98 -14.49
CA ASP A 166 -5.85 -10.79 -15.34
C ASP A 166 -6.30 -9.48 -14.67
N ASN A 167 -6.99 -9.57 -13.54
CA ASN A 167 -7.39 -8.45 -12.70
C ASN A 167 -6.37 -8.09 -11.62
N LEU A 168 -5.21 -8.78 -11.56
CA LEU A 168 -4.12 -8.48 -10.63
C LEU A 168 -3.00 -7.74 -11.35
N ILE A 169 -2.63 -6.57 -10.84
CA ILE A 169 -1.50 -5.78 -11.31
C ILE A 169 -0.45 -5.74 -10.22
N TRP A 170 0.71 -6.30 -10.50
CA TRP A 170 1.81 -6.37 -9.56
C TRP A 170 2.90 -5.37 -9.94
N VAL A 171 3.19 -4.43 -9.04
CA VAL A 171 4.20 -3.39 -9.23
C VAL A 171 5.32 -3.58 -8.21
N VAL A 172 6.51 -3.89 -8.69
CA VAL A 172 7.69 -4.08 -7.85
C VAL A 172 8.54 -2.81 -7.87
N ASN A 173 8.74 -2.23 -6.69
CA ASN A 173 9.68 -1.13 -6.49
C ASN A 173 11.11 -1.70 -6.45
N CYS A 174 11.77 -1.72 -7.60
CA CYS A 174 13.10 -2.30 -7.77
C CYS A 174 14.19 -1.25 -7.43
N ASN A 175 14.40 -1.02 -6.15
CA ASN A 175 15.40 -0.09 -5.64
C ASN A 175 16.72 -0.77 -5.22
N LEU A 176 16.83 -2.09 -5.37
CA LEU A 176 17.99 -2.92 -5.09
C LEU A 176 18.44 -2.89 -3.61
N GLN A 177 17.54 -2.53 -2.70
CA GLN A 177 17.87 -2.36 -1.29
C GLN A 177 16.97 -3.15 -0.36
N ARG A 178 17.58 -3.75 0.65
CA ARG A 178 16.95 -4.31 1.83
C ARG A 178 17.82 -4.03 3.06
N LEU A 179 17.31 -4.30 4.26
CA LEU A 179 17.96 -3.94 5.52
C LEU A 179 19.33 -4.61 5.72
N ASP A 180 19.49 -5.83 5.27
CA ASP A 180 20.67 -6.68 5.50
C ASP A 180 21.66 -6.73 4.31
N GLY A 181 21.37 -5.99 3.23
CA GLY A 181 22.26 -5.93 2.08
C GLY A 181 21.54 -5.67 0.75
N PRO A 182 22.27 -5.78 -0.36
CA PRO A 182 21.64 -5.66 -1.68
C PRO A 182 20.71 -6.83 -1.97
N VAL A 183 19.69 -6.57 -2.76
CA VAL A 183 18.80 -7.61 -3.31
C VAL A 183 19.62 -8.48 -4.28
N ARG A 184 19.38 -9.77 -4.27
CA ARG A 184 20.10 -10.76 -5.10
C ARG A 184 19.43 -10.96 -6.44
#